data_9b529d112cb79410f491fb9cc3a86163
#
_entry.id   9b529d112cb79410f491fb9cc3a86163
#
_cell.length_a   1.000
_cell.length_b   1.000
_cell.length_c   1.000
_cell.angle_alpha   90.00
_cell.angle_beta   90.00
_cell.angle_gamma   90.00
#
_symmetry.space_group_name_H-M   'P 1'
#
loop_
_entity.id
_entity.type
_entity.pdbx_description
1 polymer ?
#
loop_
_entity_poly.entity_id
_entity_poly.type
_entity_poly.pdbx_seq_one_letter_code
_entity_poly.pdbx_strand_id
1 'polypeptide(L)'
;SDVCSSDLTVGQKGKEMTEMGEMVKAGAVAFSDDGIPISDGEVMRLALMYSGQFGVPIINHAEDVDLRGNGQMNEGRWSTRLGLTGIPDVSESIMVERDLQLAEYTGGKIHIPHVSTAKSVNAIRQAKEQGVNITAEVTPHHLYFDDSSLQTYDTNLKVAPPIRSEADRDMLISAIADGTVDCIATDHAPHTVEEKENPFEYAPCGMIGLESAFGATWKMLSANKISLLDV
;
A
#
# COMPACT_ATOMS: atom_id res chain seq x y z
N SER A 1 5.41 -5.77 20.06
CA SER A 1 6.21 -6.85 19.49
C SER A 1 7.45 -6.25 18.86
N ASP A 2 8.60 -6.88 19.09
CA ASP A 2 9.89 -6.37 18.63
C ASP A 2 10.24 -6.87 17.22
N VAL A 3 9.23 -7.17 16.42
CA VAL A 3 9.38 -7.56 15.02
C VAL A 3 9.32 -6.29 14.19
N CYS A 4 10.47 -5.84 13.70
CA CYS A 4 10.59 -4.59 12.95
C CYS A 4 11.04 -4.87 11.52
N SER A 5 10.43 -4.16 10.57
CA SER A 5 11.11 -3.83 9.33
C SER A 5 12.23 -2.83 9.62
N SER A 6 13.29 -2.85 8.82
CA SER A 6 14.39 -1.90 8.90
C SER A 6 14.48 -1.10 7.60
N ASP A 7 15.12 0.07 7.63
CA ASP A 7 15.28 0.91 6.44
C ASP A 7 15.95 0.12 5.31
N LEU A 8 15.36 0.18 4.13
CA LEU A 8 15.89 -0.43 2.92
C LEU A 8 17.07 0.37 2.38
N THR A 9 16.93 1.70 2.38
CA THR A 9 17.99 2.59 1.91
C THR A 9 18.46 3.55 2.99
N VAL A 10 19.71 3.97 2.88
CA VAL A 10 20.38 4.85 3.85
C VAL A 10 19.61 6.17 3.96
N GLY A 11 19.01 6.40 5.12
CA GLY A 11 18.18 7.57 5.40
C GLY A 11 16.95 7.68 4.53
N GLN A 12 16.43 6.57 4.04
CA GLN A 12 15.22 6.47 3.22
C GLN A 12 15.27 7.36 1.97
N LYS A 13 16.41 7.39 1.29
CA LYS A 13 16.63 8.26 0.11
C LYS A 13 16.48 7.54 -1.23
N GLY A 14 16.18 6.23 -1.22
CA GLY A 14 15.99 5.43 -2.43
C GLY A 14 17.25 5.26 -3.30
N LYS A 15 18.47 5.46 -2.76
CA LYS A 15 19.72 5.48 -3.55
C LYS A 15 20.73 4.43 -3.16
N GLU A 16 21.03 4.30 -1.89
CA GLU A 16 22.07 3.43 -1.36
C GLU A 16 21.45 2.46 -0.38
N MET A 17 21.63 1.16 -0.60
CA MET A 17 21.09 0.14 0.29
C MET A 17 21.78 0.15 1.63
N THR A 18 21.04 -0.20 2.68
CA THR A 18 21.58 -0.41 4.02
C THR A 18 22.32 -1.75 4.11
N GLU A 19 23.03 -1.95 5.23
CA GLU A 19 23.73 -3.21 5.53
C GLU A 19 22.75 -4.30 6.00
N MET A 20 21.86 -4.75 5.07
CA MET A 20 20.78 -5.69 5.36
C MET A 20 21.25 -6.94 6.13
N GLY A 21 22.43 -7.48 5.80
CA GLY A 21 22.95 -8.67 6.46
C GLY A 21 23.21 -8.48 7.95
N GLU A 22 23.71 -7.32 8.37
CA GLU A 22 23.93 -7.00 9.79
C GLU A 22 22.58 -6.72 10.49
N MET A 23 21.64 -6.09 9.79
CA MET A 23 20.31 -5.83 10.34
C MET A 23 19.51 -7.13 10.55
N VAL A 24 19.59 -8.10 9.63
CA VAL A 24 18.97 -9.42 9.81
C VAL A 24 19.57 -10.16 10.99
N LYS A 25 20.91 -10.11 11.18
CA LYS A 25 21.56 -10.67 12.41
C LYS A 25 21.08 -9.99 13.68
N ALA A 26 20.74 -8.71 13.61
CA ALA A 26 20.17 -7.95 14.72
C ALA A 26 18.66 -8.20 14.94
N GLY A 27 17.99 -8.94 14.02
CA GLY A 27 16.60 -9.33 14.16
C GLY A 27 15.63 -8.66 13.18
N ALA A 28 16.10 -7.95 12.16
CA ALA A 28 15.22 -7.42 11.10
C ALA A 28 14.60 -8.58 10.31
N VAL A 29 13.29 -8.50 10.05
CA VAL A 29 12.51 -9.54 9.36
C VAL A 29 12.00 -9.09 7.99
N ALA A 30 12.15 -7.81 7.67
CA ALA A 30 11.79 -7.19 6.39
C ALA A 30 12.55 -5.87 6.22
N PHE A 31 12.54 -5.31 5.00
CA PHE A 31 13.14 -4.01 4.70
C PHE A 31 12.13 -3.13 3.98
N SER A 32 12.00 -1.87 4.41
CA SER A 32 11.07 -0.89 3.86
C SER A 32 11.60 0.53 4.03
N ASP A 33 11.31 1.38 3.05
CA ASP A 33 11.37 2.83 3.21
C ASP A 33 9.95 3.42 3.25
N ASP A 34 8.99 2.71 3.82
CA ASP A 34 7.57 2.99 3.75
C ASP A 34 7.22 4.47 3.90
N GLY A 35 6.24 4.87 3.04
CA GLY A 35 5.93 6.26 2.76
C GLY A 35 6.80 6.88 1.66
N ILE A 36 7.96 6.28 1.33
CA ILE A 36 8.84 6.71 0.23
C ILE A 36 9.05 5.54 -0.72
N PRO A 37 8.57 5.63 -1.98
CA PRO A 37 8.74 4.55 -2.93
C PRO A 37 10.19 4.40 -3.40
N ILE A 38 10.63 3.17 -3.62
CA ILE A 38 11.90 2.91 -4.29
C ILE A 38 11.70 3.09 -5.79
N SER A 39 11.93 4.32 -6.28
CA SER A 39 11.72 4.67 -7.69
C SER A 39 12.80 4.11 -8.62
N ASP A 40 14.04 3.93 -8.13
CA ASP A 40 15.14 3.36 -8.89
C ASP A 40 14.99 1.85 -9.03
N GLY A 41 14.76 1.38 -10.26
CA GLY A 41 14.58 -0.05 -10.55
C GLY A 41 15.83 -0.88 -10.30
N GLU A 42 17.05 -0.32 -10.43
CA GLU A 42 18.28 -1.05 -10.14
C GLU A 42 18.48 -1.23 -8.64
N VAL A 43 18.16 -0.21 -7.84
CA VAL A 43 18.16 -0.31 -6.37
C VAL A 43 17.17 -1.40 -5.93
N MET A 44 15.94 -1.41 -6.47
CA MET A 44 14.94 -2.44 -6.15
C MET A 44 15.43 -3.84 -6.55
N ARG A 45 15.97 -3.99 -7.75
CA ARG A 45 16.51 -5.28 -8.24
C ARG A 45 17.60 -5.82 -7.32
N LEU A 46 18.56 -4.97 -6.95
CA LEU A 46 19.65 -5.35 -6.04
C LEU A 46 19.14 -5.66 -4.63
N ALA A 47 18.16 -4.90 -4.13
CA ALA A 47 17.54 -5.15 -2.84
C ALA A 47 16.87 -6.53 -2.78
N LEU A 48 16.08 -6.89 -3.80
CA LEU A 48 15.44 -8.20 -3.91
C LEU A 48 16.45 -9.35 -3.98
N MET A 49 17.54 -9.18 -4.74
CA MET A 49 18.62 -10.17 -4.81
C MET A 49 19.34 -10.34 -3.47
N TYR A 50 19.62 -9.24 -2.78
CA TYR A 50 20.37 -9.26 -1.53
C TYR A 50 19.51 -9.78 -0.38
N SER A 51 18.30 -9.28 -0.22
CA SER A 51 17.36 -9.77 0.81
C SER A 51 17.01 -11.24 0.63
N GLY A 52 16.97 -11.73 -0.62
CA GLY A 52 16.72 -13.13 -0.95
C GLY A 52 17.73 -14.09 -0.33
N GLN A 53 18.98 -13.67 -0.11
CA GLN A 53 20.01 -14.48 0.56
C GLN A 53 19.67 -14.77 2.03
N PHE A 54 18.88 -13.91 2.66
CA PHE A 54 18.44 -14.04 4.05
C PHE A 54 17.00 -14.55 4.15
N GLY A 55 16.30 -14.68 3.02
CA GLY A 55 14.92 -15.14 2.98
C GLY A 55 13.90 -14.13 3.55
N VAL A 56 14.27 -12.84 3.64
CA VAL A 56 13.40 -11.76 4.14
C VAL A 56 12.79 -10.96 2.98
N PRO A 57 11.54 -10.45 3.11
CA PRO A 57 10.89 -9.70 2.06
C PRO A 57 11.37 -8.24 2.00
N ILE A 58 11.24 -7.66 0.81
CA ILE A 58 11.20 -6.21 0.60
C ILE A 58 9.75 -5.76 0.65
N ILE A 59 9.46 -4.69 1.36
CA ILE A 59 8.15 -4.03 1.43
C ILE A 59 8.30 -2.68 0.73
N ASN A 60 7.53 -2.44 -0.33
CA ASN A 60 7.65 -1.19 -1.09
C ASN A 60 6.31 -0.47 -1.18
N HIS A 61 6.27 0.77 -0.70
CA HIS A 61 5.18 1.71 -0.97
C HIS A 61 5.13 1.98 -2.48
N ALA A 62 4.26 1.27 -3.19
CA ALA A 62 4.24 1.27 -4.65
C ALA A 62 3.54 2.51 -5.19
N GLU A 63 4.27 3.58 -5.41
CA GLU A 63 3.75 4.84 -5.96
C GLU A 63 4.77 5.48 -6.90
N ASP A 64 4.36 5.75 -8.13
CA ASP A 64 5.12 6.58 -9.06
C ASP A 64 4.92 8.05 -8.69
N VAL A 65 6.00 8.67 -8.18
CA VAL A 65 5.95 10.05 -7.64
C VAL A 65 5.72 11.11 -8.72
N ASP A 66 6.15 10.85 -9.95
CA ASP A 66 5.95 11.78 -11.06
C ASP A 66 4.49 11.75 -11.52
N LEU A 67 3.87 10.58 -11.60
CA LEU A 67 2.44 10.42 -11.90
C LEU A 67 1.56 10.92 -10.76
N ARG A 68 1.94 10.69 -9.51
CA ARG A 68 1.24 11.24 -8.34
C ARG A 68 1.25 12.77 -8.36
N GLY A 69 2.39 13.37 -8.67
CA GLY A 69 2.58 14.82 -8.64
C GLY A 69 2.10 15.46 -7.34
N ASN A 70 1.29 16.51 -7.45
CA ASN A 70 0.65 17.20 -6.31
C ASN A 70 -0.79 16.71 -6.06
N GLY A 71 -1.11 15.48 -6.44
CA GLY A 71 -2.44 14.90 -6.27
C GLY A 71 -2.85 14.82 -4.81
N GLN A 72 -4.15 14.95 -4.55
CA GLN A 72 -4.73 15.04 -3.21
C GLN A 72 -5.72 13.91 -2.92
N MET A 73 -6.30 13.31 -3.96
CA MET A 73 -7.29 12.25 -3.88
C MET A 73 -7.27 11.40 -5.15
N ASN A 74 -8.06 10.35 -5.21
CA ASN A 74 -8.21 9.55 -6.43
C ASN A 74 -8.61 10.39 -7.64
N GLU A 75 -7.92 10.20 -8.79
CA GLU A 75 -8.30 10.84 -10.04
C GLU A 75 -9.60 10.24 -10.58
N GLY A 76 -10.58 11.09 -10.86
CA GLY A 76 -11.85 10.63 -11.40
C GLY A 76 -12.95 11.67 -11.27
N ARG A 77 -14.20 11.15 -11.24
CA ARG A 77 -15.39 11.99 -11.15
C ARG A 77 -15.36 12.93 -9.93
N TRP A 78 -14.92 12.42 -8.77
CA TRP A 78 -15.00 13.18 -7.53
C TRP A 78 -13.88 14.23 -7.44
N SER A 79 -12.66 13.93 -7.86
CA SER A 79 -11.59 14.94 -7.92
C SER A 79 -11.97 16.11 -8.83
N THR A 80 -12.53 15.81 -10.00
CA THR A 80 -13.02 16.84 -10.92
C THR A 80 -14.14 17.67 -10.29
N ARG A 81 -15.11 17.02 -9.64
CA ARG A 81 -16.27 17.71 -9.03
C ARG A 81 -15.84 18.60 -7.84
N LEU A 82 -14.88 18.16 -7.07
CA LEU A 82 -14.37 18.86 -5.88
C LEU A 82 -13.29 19.89 -6.22
N GLY A 83 -12.79 19.90 -7.46
CA GLY A 83 -11.70 20.79 -7.88
C GLY A 83 -10.36 20.44 -7.26
N LEU A 84 -10.18 19.21 -6.79
CA LEU A 84 -8.93 18.71 -6.24
C LEU A 84 -8.11 18.00 -7.31
N THR A 85 -6.79 18.15 -7.25
CA THR A 85 -5.88 17.43 -8.15
C THR A 85 -5.96 15.93 -7.88
N GLY A 86 -6.20 15.15 -8.93
CA GLY A 86 -6.30 13.69 -8.83
C GLY A 86 -4.94 13.00 -8.82
N ILE A 87 -4.89 11.81 -8.20
CA ILE A 87 -3.80 10.84 -8.26
C ILE A 87 -4.29 9.70 -9.14
N PRO A 88 -3.74 9.50 -10.33
CA PRO A 88 -4.17 8.43 -11.23
C PRO A 88 -3.89 7.06 -10.61
N ASP A 89 -4.76 6.10 -10.86
CA ASP A 89 -4.63 4.72 -10.36
C ASP A 89 -3.36 4.03 -10.89
N VAL A 90 -2.91 4.42 -12.08
CA VAL A 90 -1.69 3.91 -12.69
C VAL A 90 -0.42 4.30 -11.94
N SER A 91 -0.46 5.32 -11.08
CA SER A 91 0.70 5.65 -10.22
C SER A 91 1.07 4.51 -9.28
N GLU A 92 0.09 3.73 -8.83
CA GLU A 92 0.30 2.52 -8.02
C GLU A 92 0.59 1.31 -8.92
N SER A 93 -0.28 1.02 -9.89
CA SER A 93 -0.22 -0.25 -10.63
C SER A 93 1.05 -0.41 -11.46
N ILE A 94 1.60 0.64 -12.06
CA ILE A 94 2.88 0.59 -12.79
C ILE A 94 4.03 0.18 -11.87
N MET A 95 4.06 0.72 -10.65
CA MET A 95 5.10 0.38 -9.68
C MET A 95 4.93 -1.04 -9.16
N VAL A 96 3.70 -1.48 -8.90
CA VAL A 96 3.40 -2.87 -8.55
C VAL A 96 3.85 -3.82 -9.66
N GLU A 97 3.47 -3.57 -10.91
CA GLU A 97 3.87 -4.42 -12.04
C GLU A 97 5.39 -4.48 -12.24
N ARG A 98 6.09 -3.34 -12.10
CA ARG A 98 7.56 -3.31 -12.13
C ARG A 98 8.16 -4.19 -11.04
N ASP A 99 7.68 -4.06 -9.82
CA ASP A 99 8.21 -4.78 -8.66
C ASP A 99 7.96 -6.29 -8.77
N LEU A 100 6.80 -6.69 -9.28
CA LEU A 100 6.48 -8.08 -9.55
C LEU A 100 7.41 -8.71 -10.61
N GLN A 101 7.69 -7.99 -11.70
CA GLN A 101 8.64 -8.42 -12.72
C GLN A 101 10.06 -8.57 -12.16
N LEU A 102 10.48 -7.64 -11.28
CA LEU A 102 11.78 -7.74 -10.62
C LEU A 102 11.84 -8.88 -9.61
N ALA A 103 10.77 -9.14 -8.87
CA ALA A 103 10.68 -10.27 -7.95
C ALA A 103 10.71 -11.61 -8.71
N GLU A 104 9.99 -11.74 -9.83
CA GLU A 104 10.06 -12.89 -10.70
C GLU A 104 11.48 -13.11 -11.22
N TYR A 105 12.12 -12.08 -11.77
CA TYR A 105 13.46 -12.14 -12.32
C TYR A 105 14.53 -12.52 -11.30
N THR A 106 14.44 -12.02 -10.08
CA THR A 106 15.43 -12.22 -9.02
C THR A 106 15.16 -13.44 -8.15
N GLY A 107 13.93 -13.94 -8.12
CA GLY A 107 13.45 -14.94 -7.16
C GLY A 107 13.33 -14.40 -5.74
N GLY A 108 13.44 -13.07 -5.56
CA GLY A 108 13.31 -12.39 -4.27
C GLY A 108 11.87 -12.38 -3.75
N LYS A 109 11.71 -12.10 -2.46
CA LYS A 109 10.40 -11.97 -1.83
C LYS A 109 9.98 -10.50 -1.81
N ILE A 110 8.76 -10.23 -2.26
CA ILE A 110 8.18 -8.89 -2.19
C ILE A 110 6.86 -8.91 -1.43
N HIS A 111 6.60 -7.84 -0.68
CA HIS A 111 5.32 -7.55 -0.08
C HIS A 111 4.82 -6.21 -0.56
N ILE A 112 3.59 -6.15 -1.06
CA ILE A 112 2.94 -4.91 -1.49
C ILE A 112 1.98 -4.48 -0.38
N PRO A 113 2.31 -3.41 0.37
CA PRO A 113 1.45 -2.89 1.43
C PRO A 113 0.27 -2.11 0.85
N HIS A 114 -0.78 -1.94 1.65
CA HIS A 114 -1.94 -1.07 1.42
C HIS A 114 -2.41 -0.97 -0.06
N VAL A 115 -2.54 -2.10 -0.77
CA VAL A 115 -3.03 -2.14 -2.15
C VAL A 115 -4.37 -1.42 -2.25
N SER A 116 -4.51 -0.50 -3.21
CA SER A 116 -5.69 0.34 -3.33
C SER A 116 -6.44 0.23 -4.66
N THR A 117 -5.80 -0.30 -5.73
CA THR A 117 -6.40 -0.30 -7.07
C THR A 117 -6.75 -1.70 -7.58
N ALA A 118 -7.81 -1.80 -8.37
CA ALA A 118 -8.20 -3.03 -9.06
C ALA A 118 -7.12 -3.52 -10.05
N LYS A 119 -6.37 -2.61 -10.65
CA LYS A 119 -5.25 -2.96 -11.55
C LYS A 119 -4.14 -3.67 -10.79
N SER A 120 -3.75 -3.15 -9.62
CA SER A 120 -2.74 -3.78 -8.76
C SER A 120 -3.18 -5.17 -8.29
N VAL A 121 -4.44 -5.32 -7.87
CA VAL A 121 -5.00 -6.63 -7.51
C VAL A 121 -4.88 -7.63 -8.66
N ASN A 122 -5.23 -7.24 -9.88
CA ASN A 122 -5.13 -8.13 -11.03
C ASN A 122 -3.67 -8.52 -11.34
N ALA A 123 -2.74 -7.58 -11.25
CA ALA A 123 -1.31 -7.86 -11.44
C ALA A 123 -0.79 -8.84 -10.38
N ILE A 124 -1.14 -8.63 -9.12
CA ILE A 124 -0.76 -9.50 -7.99
C ILE A 124 -1.34 -10.91 -8.17
N ARG A 125 -2.62 -11.03 -8.56
CA ARG A 125 -3.26 -12.31 -8.82
C ARG A 125 -2.51 -13.11 -9.90
N GLN A 126 -2.21 -12.48 -11.03
CA GLN A 126 -1.46 -13.09 -12.12
C GLN A 126 -0.05 -13.52 -11.67
N ALA A 127 0.65 -12.68 -10.92
CA ALA A 127 1.98 -13.00 -10.40
C ALA A 127 1.95 -14.20 -9.44
N LYS A 128 0.94 -14.30 -8.57
CA LYS A 128 0.74 -15.48 -7.69
C LYS A 128 0.50 -16.75 -8.49
N GLU A 129 -0.35 -16.70 -9.54
CA GLU A 129 -0.60 -17.82 -10.44
C GLU A 129 0.66 -18.30 -11.17
N GLN A 130 1.59 -17.38 -11.45
CA GLN A 130 2.89 -17.67 -12.06
C GLN A 130 3.94 -18.14 -11.05
N GLY A 131 3.62 -18.16 -9.76
CA GLY A 131 4.51 -18.62 -8.70
C GLY A 131 5.52 -17.58 -8.22
N VAL A 132 5.29 -16.31 -8.51
CA VAL A 132 6.11 -15.21 -7.95
C VAL A 132 5.97 -15.20 -6.44
N ASN A 133 7.07 -14.99 -5.74
CA ASN A 133 7.10 -14.97 -4.27
C ASN A 133 6.61 -13.60 -3.74
N ILE A 134 5.30 -13.42 -3.74
CA ILE A 134 4.64 -12.19 -3.36
C ILE A 134 3.60 -12.42 -2.26
N THR A 135 3.50 -11.44 -1.36
CA THR A 135 2.36 -11.23 -0.47
C THR A 135 1.84 -9.80 -0.61
N ALA A 136 0.58 -9.59 -0.28
CA ALA A 136 -0.07 -8.29 -0.37
C ALA A 136 -1.05 -8.07 0.77
N GLU A 137 -1.24 -6.81 1.14
CA GLU A 137 -2.20 -6.43 2.16
C GLU A 137 -3.12 -5.29 1.69
N VAL A 138 -4.26 -5.18 2.34
CA VAL A 138 -5.21 -4.07 2.21
C VAL A 138 -5.49 -3.45 3.56
N THR A 139 -5.99 -2.22 3.56
CA THR A 139 -6.35 -1.55 4.81
C THR A 139 -7.86 -1.57 5.06
N PRO A 140 -8.30 -1.49 6.33
CA PRO A 140 -9.73 -1.38 6.66
C PRO A 140 -10.41 -0.19 5.98
N HIS A 141 -9.72 0.93 5.83
CA HIS A 141 -10.30 2.13 5.24
C HIS A 141 -10.45 2.02 3.71
N HIS A 142 -9.55 1.34 2.99
CA HIS A 142 -9.72 1.06 1.56
C HIS A 142 -10.85 0.05 1.30
N LEU A 143 -11.17 -0.81 2.26
CA LEU A 143 -12.33 -1.70 2.18
C LEU A 143 -13.65 -1.00 2.50
N TYR A 144 -13.63 0.04 3.36
CA TYR A 144 -14.83 0.66 3.91
C TYR A 144 -15.30 1.88 3.11
N PHE A 145 -14.38 2.74 2.70
CA PHE A 145 -14.66 3.98 1.99
C PHE A 145 -14.44 3.84 0.48
N ASP A 146 -15.11 4.66 -0.29
CA ASP A 146 -14.80 5.00 -1.67
C ASP A 146 -14.66 6.52 -1.82
N ASP A 147 -14.18 6.98 -2.97
CA ASP A 147 -13.85 8.39 -3.22
C ASP A 147 -15.06 9.33 -3.12
N SER A 148 -16.29 8.80 -3.15
CA SER A 148 -17.50 9.59 -2.89
C SER A 148 -17.58 10.08 -1.43
N SER A 149 -16.87 9.42 -0.52
CA SER A 149 -16.84 9.79 0.90
C SER A 149 -16.13 11.12 1.14
N LEU A 150 -15.33 11.61 0.19
CA LEU A 150 -14.60 12.88 0.30
C LEU A 150 -15.43 14.13 -0.05
N GLN A 151 -16.73 13.98 -0.32
CA GLN A 151 -17.61 15.09 -0.74
C GLN A 151 -17.65 16.27 0.24
N THR A 152 -17.34 16.04 1.50
CA THR A 152 -17.32 17.06 2.57
C THR A 152 -15.93 17.65 2.82
N TYR A 153 -14.93 17.27 2.06
CA TYR A 153 -13.52 17.62 2.28
C TYR A 153 -13.01 17.21 3.67
N ASP A 154 -13.53 16.10 4.21
CA ASP A 154 -13.06 15.56 5.48
C ASP A 154 -11.60 15.13 5.38
N THR A 155 -10.72 15.87 6.02
CA THR A 155 -9.27 15.63 6.00
C THR A 155 -8.87 14.33 6.70
N ASN A 156 -9.72 13.79 7.57
CA ASN A 156 -9.50 12.48 8.19
C ASN A 156 -9.56 11.34 7.17
N LEU A 157 -10.16 11.58 5.99
CA LEU A 157 -10.18 10.61 4.88
C LEU A 157 -9.03 10.81 3.89
N LYS A 158 -8.11 11.74 4.15
CA LYS A 158 -6.93 11.95 3.32
C LYS A 158 -5.83 10.96 3.73
N VAL A 159 -5.58 9.98 2.87
CA VAL A 159 -4.60 8.89 3.05
C VAL A 159 -3.73 8.71 1.80
N ALA A 160 -2.62 8.00 1.92
CA ALA A 160 -1.74 7.62 0.81
C ALA A 160 -1.40 6.12 0.93
N PRO A 161 -1.78 5.30 -0.08
CA PRO A 161 -2.51 5.66 -1.30
C PRO A 161 -3.91 6.21 -1.03
N PRO A 162 -4.50 6.99 -1.97
CA PRO A 162 -5.80 7.60 -1.74
C PRO A 162 -6.93 6.58 -1.74
N ILE A 163 -8.03 6.89 -1.04
CA ILE A 163 -9.29 6.15 -1.15
C ILE A 163 -9.74 6.20 -2.61
N ARG A 164 -9.90 5.03 -3.21
CA ARG A 164 -10.19 4.85 -4.64
C ARG A 164 -11.68 4.77 -4.95
N SER A 165 -12.01 4.42 -6.18
CA SER A 165 -13.40 4.26 -6.62
C SER A 165 -14.11 3.09 -5.93
N GLU A 166 -15.44 3.09 -6.01
CA GLU A 166 -16.26 1.96 -5.57
C GLU A 166 -15.85 0.64 -6.26
N ALA A 167 -15.52 0.70 -7.55
CA ALA A 167 -15.07 -0.48 -8.29
C ALA A 167 -13.73 -1.03 -7.79
N ASP A 168 -12.81 -0.15 -7.39
CA ASP A 168 -11.55 -0.57 -6.76
C ASP A 168 -11.80 -1.22 -5.41
N ARG A 169 -12.62 -0.59 -4.56
CA ARG A 169 -13.01 -1.14 -3.25
C ARG A 169 -13.62 -2.54 -3.38
N ASP A 170 -14.55 -2.72 -4.30
CA ASP A 170 -15.23 -4.00 -4.52
C ASP A 170 -14.25 -5.08 -5.01
N MET A 171 -13.26 -4.69 -5.83
CA MET A 171 -12.18 -5.58 -6.23
C MET A 171 -11.28 -5.99 -5.06
N LEU A 172 -10.95 -5.06 -4.13
CA LEU A 172 -10.18 -5.38 -2.93
C LEU A 172 -10.92 -6.39 -2.04
N ILE A 173 -12.24 -6.23 -1.86
CA ILE A 173 -13.07 -7.17 -1.11
C ILE A 173 -13.06 -8.56 -1.78
N SER A 174 -13.18 -8.61 -3.10
CA SER A 174 -13.09 -9.87 -3.86
C SER A 174 -11.73 -10.53 -3.71
N ALA A 175 -10.64 -9.73 -3.67
CA ALA A 175 -9.28 -10.21 -3.54
C ALA A 175 -8.98 -10.86 -2.16
N ILE A 176 -9.69 -10.46 -1.13
CA ILE A 176 -9.65 -11.15 0.17
C ILE A 176 -10.33 -12.53 0.04
N ALA A 177 -11.49 -12.57 -0.60
CA ALA A 177 -12.27 -13.80 -0.72
C ALA A 177 -11.56 -14.87 -1.56
N ASP A 178 -10.81 -14.50 -2.56
CA ASP A 178 -10.10 -15.44 -3.44
C ASP A 178 -8.63 -15.71 -3.03
N GLY A 179 -8.15 -15.08 -1.93
CA GLY A 179 -6.79 -15.27 -1.42
C GLY A 179 -5.71 -14.53 -2.21
N THR A 180 -6.08 -13.57 -3.07
CA THR A 180 -5.11 -12.68 -3.73
C THR A 180 -4.44 -11.76 -2.72
N VAL A 181 -5.19 -11.28 -1.72
CA VAL A 181 -4.71 -10.52 -0.57
C VAL A 181 -4.47 -11.47 0.60
N ASP A 182 -3.32 -11.35 1.25
CA ASP A 182 -2.86 -12.26 2.30
C ASP A 182 -3.22 -11.79 3.71
N CYS A 183 -3.33 -10.47 3.92
CA CYS A 183 -3.63 -9.91 5.23
C CYS A 183 -4.29 -8.54 5.15
N ILE A 184 -4.79 -8.09 6.29
CA ILE A 184 -5.38 -6.75 6.48
C ILE A 184 -4.55 -6.03 7.52
N ALA A 185 -3.94 -4.92 7.15
CA ALA A 185 -3.14 -4.07 8.02
C ALA A 185 -3.77 -2.70 8.18
N THR A 186 -3.62 -2.10 9.34
CA THR A 186 -4.37 -0.88 9.70
C THR A 186 -3.88 0.37 9.01
N ASP A 187 -2.61 0.43 8.68
CA ASP A 187 -1.94 1.66 8.25
C ASP A 187 -2.27 2.83 9.22
N HIS A 188 -2.14 2.55 10.53
CA HIS A 188 -2.47 3.49 11.59
C HIS A 188 -1.48 4.65 11.63
N ALA A 189 -1.86 5.78 11.07
CA ALA A 189 -1.05 6.99 10.96
C ALA A 189 -1.76 8.21 11.58
N PRO A 190 -1.69 8.36 12.92
CA PRO A 190 -2.35 9.45 13.62
C PRO A 190 -1.66 10.79 13.37
N HIS A 191 -2.47 11.83 13.27
CA HIS A 191 -2.05 13.22 13.22
C HIS A 191 -2.77 14.03 14.28
N THR A 192 -2.23 15.18 14.66
CA THR A 192 -2.90 16.06 15.62
C THR A 192 -4.17 16.67 15.02
N VAL A 193 -5.09 17.10 15.87
CA VAL A 193 -6.33 17.76 15.44
C VAL A 193 -6.01 19.01 14.61
N GLU A 194 -5.04 19.80 15.07
CA GLU A 194 -4.60 21.02 14.41
C GLU A 194 -4.07 20.77 13.00
N GLU A 195 -3.34 19.66 12.78
CA GLU A 195 -2.87 19.27 11.46
C GLU A 195 -4.02 18.88 10.54
N LYS A 196 -5.02 18.17 11.08
CA LYS A 196 -6.21 17.75 10.33
C LYS A 196 -7.23 18.86 10.11
N GLU A 197 -7.20 19.96 10.86
CA GLU A 197 -8.03 21.17 10.65
C GLU A 197 -7.54 22.04 9.49
N ASN A 198 -6.37 21.77 8.91
CA ASN A 198 -5.90 22.46 7.73
C ASN A 198 -6.84 22.23 6.52
N PRO A 199 -6.87 23.14 5.53
CA PRO A 199 -7.52 22.89 4.27
C PRO A 199 -7.06 21.56 3.65
N PHE A 200 -7.93 20.87 2.92
CA PHE A 200 -7.67 19.52 2.42
C PHE A 200 -6.33 19.37 1.68
N GLU A 201 -5.93 20.38 0.91
CA GLU A 201 -4.66 20.38 0.17
C GLU A 201 -3.43 20.33 1.10
N TYR A 202 -3.51 20.94 2.27
CA TYR A 202 -2.39 21.10 3.21
C TYR A 202 -2.44 20.11 4.37
N ALA A 203 -3.57 19.46 4.61
CA ALA A 203 -3.67 18.42 5.63
C ALA A 203 -2.77 17.23 5.29
N PRO A 204 -2.06 16.65 6.26
CA PRO A 204 -1.23 15.48 6.05
C PRO A 204 -2.07 14.24 5.72
N CYS A 205 -1.48 13.30 4.97
CA CYS A 205 -2.05 11.98 4.75
C CYS A 205 -1.90 11.11 5.99
N GLY A 206 -2.92 10.33 6.31
CA GLY A 206 -2.94 9.39 7.42
C GLY A 206 -4.25 9.44 8.19
N MET A 207 -4.62 8.30 8.77
CA MET A 207 -5.85 8.16 9.56
C MET A 207 -5.62 7.23 10.74
N ILE A 208 -6.39 7.44 11.81
CA ILE A 208 -6.45 6.48 12.92
C ILE A 208 -7.22 5.23 12.49
N GLY A 209 -6.73 4.04 12.83
CA GLY A 209 -7.32 2.79 12.36
C GLY A 209 -7.35 1.65 13.36
N LEU A 210 -6.57 1.71 14.46
CA LEU A 210 -6.43 0.55 15.37
C LEU A 210 -7.75 0.14 16.03
N GLU A 211 -8.49 1.08 16.62
CA GLU A 211 -9.72 0.76 17.33
C GLU A 211 -10.87 0.36 16.40
N SER A 212 -10.87 0.89 15.17
CA SER A 212 -11.95 0.65 14.19
C SER A 212 -11.67 -0.49 13.24
N ALA A 213 -10.43 -0.98 13.17
CA ALA A 213 -9.97 -1.94 12.17
C ALA A 213 -10.89 -3.16 12.03
N PHE A 214 -11.10 -3.88 13.13
CA PHE A 214 -11.93 -5.08 13.13
C PHE A 214 -13.39 -4.77 12.77
N GLY A 215 -13.97 -3.72 13.37
CA GLY A 215 -15.37 -3.35 13.14
C GLY A 215 -15.64 -2.93 11.69
N ALA A 216 -14.76 -2.12 11.10
CA ALA A 216 -14.86 -1.66 9.72
C ALA A 216 -14.71 -2.83 8.75
N THR A 217 -13.66 -3.62 8.92
CA THR A 217 -13.39 -4.81 8.11
C THR A 217 -14.55 -5.79 8.17
N TRP A 218 -14.96 -6.18 9.36
CA TRP A 218 -16.04 -7.16 9.55
C TRP A 218 -17.35 -6.70 8.92
N LYS A 219 -17.70 -5.42 9.04
CA LYS A 219 -18.90 -4.85 8.42
C LYS A 219 -18.89 -5.05 6.90
N MET A 220 -17.77 -4.83 6.24
CA MET A 220 -17.66 -4.96 4.79
C MET A 220 -17.62 -6.42 4.34
N LEU A 221 -16.85 -7.26 5.01
CA LEU A 221 -16.74 -8.68 4.66
C LEU A 221 -18.05 -9.43 4.89
N SER A 222 -18.72 -9.19 6.03
CA SER A 222 -20.01 -9.83 6.33
C SER A 222 -21.11 -9.40 5.36
N ALA A 223 -21.14 -8.14 4.95
CA ALA A 223 -22.07 -7.65 3.92
C ALA A 223 -21.86 -8.36 2.57
N ASN A 224 -20.65 -8.77 2.28
CA ASN A 224 -20.27 -9.52 1.08
C ASN A 224 -20.25 -11.05 1.29
N LYS A 225 -20.79 -11.54 2.42
CA LYS A 225 -20.90 -12.96 2.78
C LYS A 225 -19.56 -13.70 2.90
N ILE A 226 -18.49 -12.98 3.18
CA ILE A 226 -17.19 -13.56 3.50
C ILE A 226 -17.21 -13.94 4.99
N SER A 227 -16.84 -15.17 5.30
CA SER A 227 -16.81 -15.68 6.67
C SER A 227 -15.60 -15.14 7.43
N LEU A 228 -15.77 -14.96 8.75
CA LEU A 228 -14.65 -14.60 9.63
C LEU A 228 -13.54 -15.67 9.66
N LEU A 229 -13.88 -16.91 9.29
CA LEU A 229 -12.91 -18.01 9.23
C LEU A 229 -12.13 -18.05 7.91
N ASP A 230 -12.53 -17.22 6.93
CA ASP A 230 -11.89 -17.11 5.63
C ASP A 230 -10.88 -15.93 5.62
N VAL A 231 -10.78 -15.20 6.71
CA VAL A 231 -9.92 -14.02 6.94
C VAL A 231 -9.08 -14.24 8.20
#